data_94e632f340a976c81feddcfe7f3e8b61
#
_entry.id   94e632f340a976c81feddcfe7f3e8b61
#
_cell.length_a   1.000
_cell.length_b   1.000
_cell.length_c   1.000
_cell.angle_alpha   90.00
_cell.angle_beta   90.00
_cell.angle_gamma   90.00
#
_symmetry.space_group_name_H-M   'P 1'
#
loop_
_entity.id
_entity.type
_entity.pdbx_description
1 polymer ?
#
loop_
_entity_poly.entity_id
_entity_poly.type
_entity_poly.pdbx_seq_one_letter_code
_entity_poly.pdbx_strand_id
1 'polypeptide(L)'
;MNTTFEATNSKSRVLIVDDNSRFARSAQLFLEQTGNYFACALNDPRRALETARSFKPDLVLVDLIMPQADGLEVATQLEADWALHEVPIVFVTALITPEEARNGRRINGHRVVPKPTRGFDLLKVVEENLPCCSGT
;
A
#
# COMPACT_ATOMS: atom_id res chain seq x y z
N MET A 1 -27.72 -3.34 -17.43
CA MET A 1 -27.19 -3.16 -17.35
C MET A 1 -26.24 -3.49 -17.27
N ASN A 2 -25.74 -3.52 -16.89
CA ASN A 2 -24.97 -4.01 -17.15
C ASN A 2 -23.90 -4.34 -16.25
N THR A 3 -23.60 -5.54 -16.00
CA THR A 3 -22.63 -6.02 -15.11
C THR A 3 -21.25 -5.68 -15.53
N THR A 4 -21.07 -5.66 -16.80
CA THR A 4 -19.81 -5.24 -17.34
C THR A 4 -19.45 -3.85 -16.85
N PHE A 5 -20.43 -3.02 -16.81
CA PHE A 5 -20.25 -1.68 -16.36
C PHE A 5 -19.78 -1.66 -14.91
N GLU A 6 -20.36 -2.50 -14.09
CA GLU A 6 -19.98 -2.56 -12.68
C GLU A 6 -18.55 -3.06 -12.53
N ALA A 7 -18.17 -4.02 -13.31
CA ALA A 7 -16.81 -4.54 -13.22
C ALA A 7 -15.79 -3.49 -13.59
N THR A 8 -16.08 -2.68 -14.59
CA THR A 8 -15.14 -1.66 -15.00
C THR A 8 -15.04 -0.53 -14.01
N ASN A 9 -16.02 -0.42 -13.10
CA ASN A 9 -15.99 0.61 -12.08
C ASN A 9 -15.46 0.12 -10.76
N SER A 10 -14.95 -1.08 -10.71
CA SER A 10 -14.35 -1.57 -9.49
C SER A 10 -13.12 -0.74 -9.15
N LYS A 11 -13.04 -0.33 -7.91
CA LYS A 11 -11.91 0.46 -7.44
C LYS A 11 -10.86 -0.45 -6.84
N SER A 12 -9.61 -0.07 -7.01
CA SER A 12 -8.51 -0.77 -6.37
C SER A 12 -8.48 -0.43 -4.89
N ARG A 13 -8.06 -1.37 -4.10
CA ARG A 13 -8.08 -1.26 -2.64
C ARG A 13 -6.66 -1.16 -2.14
N VAL A 14 -6.35 -0.09 -1.42
CA VAL A 14 -5.01 0.18 -0.93
C VAL A 14 -5.02 0.22 0.59
N LEU A 15 -4.22 -0.62 1.22
CA LEU A 15 -4.07 -0.62 2.66
C LEU A 15 -2.79 0.13 3.00
N ILE A 16 -2.88 1.07 3.93
CA ILE A 16 -1.75 1.89 4.35
C ILE A 16 -1.48 1.59 5.82
N VAL A 17 -0.34 0.97 6.11
CA VAL A 17 0.05 0.62 7.48
C VAL A 17 1.17 1.55 7.90
N ASP A 18 0.86 2.47 8.81
CA ASP A 18 1.82 3.50 9.22
C ASP A 18 1.39 4.04 10.57
N ASP A 19 2.27 3.97 11.56
CA ASP A 19 1.94 4.46 12.89
C ASP A 19 1.79 5.98 12.95
N ASN A 20 2.26 6.68 11.93
CA ASN A 20 2.00 8.11 11.81
C ASN A 20 0.60 8.27 11.24
N SER A 21 -0.38 8.45 12.14
CA SER A 21 -1.77 8.48 11.73
C SER A 21 -2.08 9.67 10.83
N ARG A 22 -1.34 10.77 10.98
CA ARG A 22 -1.55 11.94 10.13
C ARG A 22 -1.20 11.63 8.68
N PHE A 23 -0.05 10.98 8.47
CA PHE A 23 0.35 10.59 7.12
C PHE A 23 -0.64 9.58 6.53
N ALA A 24 -0.98 8.56 7.30
CA ALA A 24 -1.85 7.50 6.81
C ALA A 24 -3.23 8.05 6.44
N ARG A 25 -3.76 8.94 7.28
CA ARG A 25 -5.07 9.51 7.01
C ARG A 25 -5.04 10.45 5.80
N SER A 26 -3.99 11.25 5.68
CA SER A 26 -3.86 12.13 4.52
C SER A 26 -3.78 11.33 3.24
N ALA A 27 -3.02 10.24 3.27
CA ALA A 27 -2.90 9.37 2.10
C ALA A 27 -4.24 8.75 1.75
N GLN A 28 -4.96 8.27 2.75
CA GLN A 28 -6.28 7.69 2.54
C GLN A 28 -7.21 8.69 1.88
N LEU A 29 -7.30 9.89 2.44
CA LEU A 29 -8.21 10.91 1.94
C LEU A 29 -7.85 11.29 0.51
N PHE A 30 -6.56 11.45 0.24
CA PHE A 30 -6.16 11.83 -1.10
C PHE A 30 -6.54 10.76 -2.12
N LEU A 31 -6.24 9.51 -1.83
CA LEU A 31 -6.56 8.44 -2.77
C LEU A 31 -8.05 8.32 -3.01
N GLU A 32 -8.84 8.45 -1.95
CA GLU A 32 -10.29 8.34 -2.11
C GLU A 32 -10.87 9.51 -2.88
N GLN A 33 -10.27 10.70 -2.77
CA GLN A 33 -10.74 11.85 -3.51
C GLN A 33 -10.54 11.71 -5.01
N THR A 34 -9.60 10.88 -5.45
CA THR A 34 -9.42 10.67 -6.88
C THR A 34 -10.60 9.92 -7.49
N GLY A 35 -11.36 9.22 -6.67
CA GLY A 35 -12.49 8.43 -7.16
C GLY A 35 -12.12 7.05 -7.67
N ASN A 36 -10.84 6.71 -7.67
CA ASN A 36 -10.38 5.45 -8.25
C ASN A 36 -9.96 4.41 -7.23
N TYR A 37 -9.96 4.76 -5.95
CA TYR A 37 -9.45 3.86 -4.92
C TYR A 37 -10.35 3.83 -3.70
N PHE A 38 -10.39 2.65 -3.06
CA PHE A 38 -10.79 2.55 -1.67
C PHE A 38 -9.50 2.43 -0.87
N ALA A 39 -9.37 3.20 0.18
CA ALA A 39 -8.15 3.19 0.97
C ALA A 39 -8.47 2.99 2.44
N CYS A 40 -7.65 2.22 3.12
CA CYS A 40 -7.80 1.97 4.55
C CYS A 40 -6.50 2.37 5.23
N ALA A 41 -6.58 3.30 6.17
CA ALA A 41 -5.43 3.74 6.94
C ALA A 41 -5.43 3.00 8.26
N LEU A 42 -4.34 2.28 8.51
CA LEU A 42 -4.19 1.51 9.75
C LEU A 42 -2.96 2.00 10.48
N ASN A 43 -3.14 2.48 11.70
CA ASN A 43 -2.02 3.00 12.48
C ASN A 43 -1.53 2.03 13.56
N ASP A 44 -2.05 0.83 13.59
CA ASP A 44 -1.60 -0.19 14.52
C ASP A 44 -1.10 -1.40 13.72
N PRO A 45 0.22 -1.55 13.55
CA PRO A 45 0.74 -2.62 12.71
C PRO A 45 0.42 -4.01 13.22
N ARG A 46 0.09 -4.15 14.51
CA ARG A 46 -0.25 -5.45 15.06
C ARG A 46 -1.55 -5.99 14.50
N ARG A 47 -2.37 -5.12 13.92
CA ARG A 47 -3.65 -5.51 13.35
C ARG A 47 -3.59 -5.66 11.84
N ALA A 48 -2.39 -5.63 11.27
CA ALA A 48 -2.26 -5.61 9.81
C ALA A 48 -2.83 -6.85 9.16
N LEU A 49 -2.53 -8.03 9.70
CA LEU A 49 -2.99 -9.28 9.10
C LEU A 49 -4.51 -9.38 9.11
N GLU A 50 -5.11 -9.13 10.26
CA GLU A 50 -6.57 -9.23 10.36
C GLU A 50 -7.25 -8.18 9.50
N THR A 51 -6.70 -6.97 9.46
CA THR A 51 -7.27 -5.90 8.65
C THR A 51 -7.15 -6.24 7.16
N ALA A 52 -6.01 -6.76 6.74
CA ALA A 52 -5.81 -7.12 5.35
C ALA A 52 -6.76 -8.23 4.92
N ARG A 53 -6.99 -9.20 5.78
CA ARG A 53 -7.92 -10.27 5.46
C ARG A 53 -9.34 -9.76 5.22
N SER A 54 -9.76 -8.78 6.01
CA SER A 54 -11.09 -8.19 5.86
C SER A 54 -11.16 -7.24 4.69
N PHE A 55 -10.16 -6.39 4.57
CA PHE A 55 -10.17 -5.34 3.56
C PHE A 55 -9.86 -5.87 2.17
N LYS A 56 -9.07 -6.93 2.08
CA LYS A 56 -8.69 -7.55 0.81
C LYS A 56 -8.03 -6.54 -0.11
N PRO A 57 -6.86 -6.03 0.27
CA PRO A 57 -6.20 -4.99 -0.52
C PRO A 57 -5.61 -5.54 -1.80
N ASP A 58 -5.50 -4.66 -2.79
CA ASP A 58 -4.78 -4.93 -4.02
C ASP A 58 -3.34 -4.48 -3.91
N LEU A 59 -3.04 -3.65 -2.93
CA LEU A 59 -1.70 -3.12 -2.68
C LEU A 59 -1.61 -2.75 -1.21
N VAL A 60 -0.46 -3.03 -0.60
CA VAL A 60 -0.22 -2.63 0.79
C VAL A 60 1.00 -1.73 0.82
N LEU A 61 0.84 -0.55 1.40
CA LEU A 61 1.95 0.36 1.66
C LEU A 61 2.28 0.26 3.13
N VAL A 62 3.51 -0.06 3.46
CA VAL A 62 3.92 -0.31 4.84
C VAL A 62 5.09 0.59 5.21
N ASP A 63 4.95 1.35 6.28
CA ASP A 63 6.07 2.10 6.81
C ASP A 63 7.11 1.11 7.33
N LEU A 64 8.35 1.31 6.96
CA LEU A 64 9.39 0.37 7.32
C LEU A 64 9.72 0.39 8.80
N ILE A 65 9.65 1.55 9.43
CA ILE A 65 10.03 1.70 10.83
C ILE A 65 8.87 2.23 11.65
N MET A 66 8.41 1.42 12.60
CA MET A 66 7.31 1.77 13.49
C MET A 66 7.64 1.31 14.90
N PRO A 67 7.17 2.02 15.93
CA PRO A 67 7.54 1.66 17.31
C PRO A 67 7.04 0.29 17.77
N GLN A 68 5.84 -0.13 17.36
CA GLN A 68 5.25 -1.37 17.85
C GLN A 68 5.69 -2.59 17.07
N ALA A 69 6.12 -2.39 15.82
CA ALA A 69 6.54 -3.50 14.99
C ALA A 69 7.25 -2.91 13.80
N ASP A 70 8.23 -3.60 13.25
CA ASP A 70 8.84 -3.06 12.04
C ASP A 70 8.06 -3.53 10.82
N GLY A 71 8.24 -2.81 9.73
CA GLY A 71 7.50 -3.12 8.51
C GLY A 71 7.86 -4.47 7.93
N LEU A 72 9.06 -4.97 8.22
CA LEU A 72 9.47 -6.28 7.74
C LEU A 72 8.63 -7.38 8.37
N GLU A 73 8.31 -7.23 9.65
CA GLU A 73 7.44 -8.20 10.31
C GLU A 73 6.05 -8.21 9.69
N VAL A 74 5.53 -7.03 9.41
CA VAL A 74 4.22 -6.92 8.79
C VAL A 74 4.22 -7.63 7.44
N ALA A 75 5.24 -7.35 6.63
CA ALA A 75 5.33 -7.98 5.32
C ALA A 75 5.46 -9.49 5.43
N THR A 76 6.24 -9.97 6.39
CA THR A 76 6.41 -11.42 6.56
C THR A 76 5.08 -12.09 6.91
N GLN A 77 4.30 -11.47 7.77
CA GLN A 77 3.01 -12.03 8.13
C GLN A 77 2.06 -12.08 6.94
N LEU A 78 2.05 -11.03 6.14
CA LEU A 78 1.17 -10.99 4.97
C LEU A 78 1.61 -12.01 3.93
N GLU A 79 2.91 -12.15 3.72
CA GLU A 79 3.44 -13.12 2.75
C GLU A 79 3.16 -14.55 3.16
N ALA A 80 3.08 -14.81 4.46
CA ALA A 80 2.84 -16.16 4.94
C ALA A 80 1.36 -16.55 4.86
N ASP A 81 0.49 -15.60 4.63
CA ASP A 81 -0.93 -15.87 4.59
C ASP A 81 -1.34 -16.31 3.18
N TRP A 82 -2.00 -17.47 3.08
CA TRP A 82 -2.28 -18.03 1.76
C TRP A 82 -3.19 -17.14 0.92
N ALA A 83 -4.00 -16.31 1.54
CA ALA A 83 -4.90 -15.41 0.81
C ALA A 83 -4.25 -14.10 0.43
N LEU A 84 -3.12 -13.75 1.05
CA LEU A 84 -2.50 -12.44 0.87
C LEU A 84 -1.10 -12.51 0.27
N HIS A 85 -0.56 -13.70 0.06
CA HIS A 85 0.85 -13.84 -0.30
C HIS A 85 1.21 -13.23 -1.65
N GLU A 86 0.24 -13.03 -2.53
CA GLU A 86 0.51 -12.44 -3.83
C GLU A 86 0.21 -10.95 -3.90
N VAL A 87 -0.30 -10.36 -2.82
CA VAL A 87 -0.59 -8.94 -2.82
C VAL A 87 0.74 -8.17 -2.78
N PRO A 88 0.95 -7.24 -3.71
CA PRO A 88 2.20 -6.48 -3.69
C PRO A 88 2.30 -5.61 -2.45
N ILE A 89 3.51 -5.55 -1.91
CA ILE A 89 3.83 -4.77 -0.74
C ILE A 89 4.93 -3.78 -1.13
N VAL A 90 4.74 -2.52 -0.79
CA VAL A 90 5.76 -1.49 -1.00
C VAL A 90 6.08 -0.88 0.34
N PHE A 91 7.36 -0.87 0.69
CA PHE A 91 7.79 -0.19 1.90
C PHE A 91 7.95 1.29 1.63
N VAL A 92 7.41 2.11 2.52
CA VAL A 92 7.63 3.55 2.46
C VAL A 92 8.41 3.93 3.70
N THR A 93 9.36 4.84 3.55
CA THR A 93 10.20 5.20 4.69
C THR A 93 10.77 6.59 4.49
N ALA A 94 11.00 7.27 5.60
CA ALA A 94 11.69 8.55 5.55
C ALA A 94 13.21 8.38 5.52
N LEU A 95 13.69 7.14 5.57
CA LEU A 95 15.12 6.87 5.73
C LEU A 95 15.90 6.80 4.44
N ILE A 96 15.25 6.78 3.29
CA ILE A 96 15.98 6.76 2.02
C ILE A 96 15.70 8.03 1.26
N THR A 97 16.64 8.38 0.40
CA THR A 97 16.48 9.55 -0.46
C THR A 97 15.83 9.11 -1.76
N PRO A 98 15.26 10.05 -2.52
CA PRO A 98 14.75 9.72 -3.85
C PRO A 98 15.83 9.12 -4.75
N GLU A 99 17.08 9.53 -4.57
CA GLU A 99 18.16 9.02 -5.37
C GLU A 99 18.40 7.54 -5.07
N GLU A 100 18.38 7.17 -3.80
CA GLU A 100 18.50 5.77 -3.42
C GLU A 100 17.36 4.93 -3.97
N ALA A 101 16.16 5.51 -3.97
CA ALA A 101 15.01 4.79 -4.52
C ALA A 101 15.15 4.56 -6.01
N ARG A 102 15.71 5.53 -6.73
CA ARG A 102 15.89 5.39 -8.18
C ARG A 102 16.88 4.29 -8.54
N ASN A 103 17.75 3.94 -7.61
CA ASN A 103 18.69 2.85 -7.85
C ASN A 103 18.06 1.47 -7.72
N GLY A 104 16.75 1.42 -7.53
CA GLY A 104 16.04 0.15 -7.54
C GLY A 104 16.21 -0.65 -6.27
N ARG A 105 16.35 0.03 -5.14
CA ARG A 105 16.55 -0.65 -3.87
C ARG A 105 15.35 -1.50 -3.52
N ARG A 106 15.63 -2.72 -3.07
CA ARG A 106 14.58 -3.62 -2.62
C ARG A 106 14.97 -4.26 -1.30
N ILE A 107 13.95 -4.59 -0.50
CA ILE A 107 14.16 -5.30 0.75
C ILE A 107 13.25 -6.53 0.69
N ASN A 108 13.85 -7.71 0.80
CA ASN A 108 13.12 -8.98 0.72
C ASN A 108 12.25 -9.06 -0.53
N GLY A 109 12.76 -8.51 -1.63
CA GLY A 109 12.04 -8.54 -2.90
C GLY A 109 11.02 -7.45 -3.09
N HIS A 110 10.74 -6.66 -2.06
CA HIS A 110 9.76 -5.59 -2.14
C HIS A 110 10.40 -4.26 -2.41
N ARG A 111 9.72 -3.45 -3.20
CA ARG A 111 10.21 -2.13 -3.52
C ARG A 111 10.20 -1.23 -2.30
N VAL A 112 11.18 -0.34 -2.19
CA VAL A 112 11.27 0.63 -1.11
C VAL A 112 11.26 2.02 -1.73
N VAL A 113 10.38 2.88 -1.26
CA VAL A 113 10.27 4.24 -1.79
C VAL A 113 10.34 5.23 -0.64
N PRO A 114 10.80 6.45 -0.91
CA PRO A 114 10.77 7.49 0.12
C PRO A 114 9.34 7.87 0.41
N LYS A 115 9.07 8.27 1.64
CA LYS A 115 7.73 8.65 2.04
C LYS A 115 7.30 9.85 1.20
N PRO A 116 6.22 9.75 0.44
CA PRO A 116 5.82 10.85 -0.43
C PRO A 116 5.30 12.02 0.39
N THR A 117 5.62 13.22 -0.06
CA THR A 117 5.17 14.43 0.61
C THR A 117 4.03 15.11 -0.12
N ARG A 118 3.77 14.70 -1.36
CA ARG A 118 2.69 15.28 -2.15
C ARG A 118 1.74 14.19 -2.60
N GLY A 119 0.49 14.59 -2.81
CA GLY A 119 -0.54 13.63 -3.20
C GLY A 119 -0.24 12.94 -4.51
N PHE A 120 0.20 13.67 -5.53
CA PHE A 120 0.41 12.98 -6.80
C PHE A 120 1.69 12.13 -6.81
N ASP A 121 2.64 12.39 -5.91
CA ASP A 121 3.76 11.46 -5.75
C ASP A 121 3.25 10.15 -5.17
N LEU A 122 2.33 10.23 -4.23
CA LEU A 122 1.69 9.04 -3.68
C LEU A 122 0.92 8.30 -4.77
N LEU A 123 0.18 9.03 -5.58
CA LEU A 123 -0.61 8.43 -6.64
C LEU A 123 0.29 7.66 -7.60
N LYS A 124 1.45 8.23 -7.93
CA LYS A 124 2.39 7.57 -8.81
C LYS A 124 2.90 6.27 -8.21
N VAL A 125 3.23 6.29 -6.92
CA VAL A 125 3.68 5.06 -6.24
C VAL A 125 2.61 3.99 -6.31
N VAL A 126 1.36 4.37 -6.06
CA VAL A 126 0.26 3.42 -6.08
C VAL A 126 0.07 2.86 -7.49
N GLU A 127 0.02 3.73 -8.48
CA GLU A 127 -0.21 3.28 -9.85
C GLU A 127 0.88 2.38 -10.37
N GLU A 128 2.13 2.67 -10.02
CA GLU A 128 3.25 1.87 -10.50
C GLU A 128 3.31 0.49 -9.86
N ASN A 129 2.71 0.32 -8.72
CA ASN A 129 2.84 -0.91 -7.95
C ASN A 129 1.57 -1.74 -7.87
N LEU A 130 0.47 -1.27 -8.41
CA LEU A 130 -0.73 -2.08 -8.49
C LEU A 130 -0.55 -3.16 -9.55
N PRO A 131 -1.15 -4.33 -9.34
CA PRO A 131 -1.09 -5.36 -10.37
C PRO A 131 -1.73 -4.83 -11.64
N CYS A 132 -1.15 -5.17 -12.76
CA CYS A 132 -1.70 -4.78 -14.03
C CYS A 132 -2.88 -5.63 -14.34
N CYS A 133 -4.04 -5.06 -14.22
CA CYS A 133 -5.21 -5.83 -14.50
C CYS A 133 -5.74 -5.55 -15.82
N SER A 134 -5.19 -4.61 -16.41
CA SER A 134 -5.72 -4.30 -17.66
C SER A 134 -5.58 -5.37 -18.60
N GLY A 135 -4.90 -6.21 -18.19
CA GLY A 135 -4.91 -7.16 -19.04
C GLY A 135 -6.13 -7.20 -19.60
N THR A 136 -6.31 -6.62 -19.29
CA THR A 136 -7.23 -6.59 -19.74
C THR A 136 -7.25 -6.43 -20.47
#